data_6a91a7d9b262ae622327d66afa6233c5
#
_entry.id   6a91a7d9b262ae622327d66afa6233c5
#
_cell.length_a   1.000
_cell.length_b   1.000
_cell.length_c   1.000
_cell.angle_alpha   90.00
_cell.angle_beta   90.00
_cell.angle_gamma   90.00
#
_symmetry.space_group_name_H-M   'P 1'
#
loop_
_entity.id
_entity.type
_entity.pdbx_description
1 polymer ?
#
loop_
_entity_poly.entity_id
_entity_poly.type
_entity_poly.pdbx_seq_one_letter_code
_entity_poly.pdbx_strand_id
1 'polypeptide(L)'
;MKLIVGLGNIGKEYEATRHNIGFMVLDELARRWGVNTWKNDRNALCGEYRMPEKVLLLKPTTYMNLSGVAVGAYANFFNVDPQDIAVVQDDLDLPTGQVRVRRKGSAGGHNGIKSVQEHLGTGEFPRFKIGIGHPAHNNKAVVKHVLQRFGAEEQELVAEAVGKMADALELWLQGDMDAVMQEYNKKPPKQKADKAESDETVKE
;
A
#
# COMPACT_ATOMS: atom_id res chain seq x y z
N MET A 1 12.52 5.82 16.02
CA MET A 1 11.63 4.65 15.80
C MET A 1 10.63 4.99 14.71
N LYS A 2 10.35 4.07 13.78
CA LYS A 2 9.37 4.26 12.70
C LYS A 2 8.31 3.16 12.71
N LEU A 3 7.11 3.51 12.27
CA LEU A 3 6.02 2.56 12.04
C LEU A 3 5.81 2.38 10.53
N ILE A 4 5.68 1.15 10.07
CA ILE A 4 5.20 0.82 8.73
C ILE A 4 3.89 0.06 8.89
N VAL A 5 2.81 0.65 8.41
CA VAL A 5 1.46 0.12 8.52
C VAL A 5 1.01 -0.39 7.16
N GLY A 6 0.67 -1.67 7.06
CA GLY A 6 -0.03 -2.20 5.91
C GLY A 6 -1.53 -2.26 6.20
N LEU A 7 -2.34 -1.65 5.34
CA LEU A 7 -3.79 -1.73 5.47
C LEU A 7 -4.33 -3.00 4.82
N GLY A 8 -5.32 -3.60 5.48
CA GLY A 8 -5.98 -4.82 5.03
C GLY A 8 -7.08 -5.24 6.00
N ASN A 9 -7.81 -6.28 5.65
CA ASN A 9 -8.77 -6.96 6.50
C ASN A 9 -8.20 -8.26 7.03
N ILE A 10 -8.41 -8.54 8.31
CA ILE A 10 -8.00 -9.81 8.91
C ILE A 10 -8.95 -10.94 8.48
N GLY A 11 -8.41 -12.11 8.24
CA GLY A 11 -9.14 -13.33 7.88
C GLY A 11 -8.66 -13.93 6.55
N LYS A 12 -8.70 -15.26 6.47
CA LYS A 12 -8.23 -16.01 5.29
C LYS A 12 -8.97 -15.66 4.00
N GLU A 13 -10.22 -15.28 4.11
CA GLU A 13 -11.06 -14.85 3.00
C GLU A 13 -10.57 -13.56 2.33
N TYR A 14 -9.81 -12.73 3.04
CA TYR A 14 -9.31 -11.45 2.55
C TYR A 14 -7.84 -11.46 2.11
N GLU A 15 -7.07 -12.50 2.45
CA GLU A 15 -5.59 -12.55 2.30
C GLU A 15 -5.09 -12.19 0.90
N ALA A 16 -5.80 -12.61 -0.15
CA ALA A 16 -5.40 -12.37 -1.54
C ALA A 16 -6.25 -11.30 -2.24
N THR A 17 -7.03 -10.53 -1.51
CA THR A 17 -7.87 -9.48 -2.09
C THR A 17 -7.06 -8.21 -2.39
N ARG A 18 -7.56 -7.39 -3.32
CA ARG A 18 -6.92 -6.11 -3.68
C ARG A 18 -6.75 -5.19 -2.47
N HIS A 19 -7.75 -5.17 -1.58
CA HIS A 19 -7.73 -4.33 -0.38
C HIS A 19 -6.63 -4.72 0.62
N ASN A 20 -6.09 -5.94 0.52
CA ASN A 20 -5.03 -6.45 1.39
C ASN A 20 -3.61 -6.26 0.83
N ILE A 21 -3.44 -5.47 -0.23
CA ILE A 21 -2.10 -5.27 -0.81
C ILE A 21 -1.12 -4.66 0.19
N GLY A 22 -1.60 -3.87 1.15
CA GLY A 22 -0.78 -3.36 2.25
C GLY A 22 -0.19 -4.48 3.11
N PHE A 23 -0.98 -5.51 3.42
CA PHE A 23 -0.50 -6.70 4.14
C PHE A 23 0.56 -7.46 3.32
N MET A 24 0.35 -7.58 2.00
CA MET A 24 1.31 -8.27 1.12
C MET A 24 2.68 -7.60 1.12
N VAL A 25 2.72 -6.26 1.14
CA VAL A 25 3.98 -5.50 1.24
C VAL A 25 4.68 -5.76 2.58
N LEU A 26 3.94 -5.78 3.68
CA LEU A 26 4.52 -6.09 4.98
C LEU A 26 5.03 -7.52 5.08
N ASP A 27 4.37 -8.48 4.44
CA ASP A 27 4.86 -9.86 4.35
C ASP A 27 6.17 -9.93 3.57
N GLU A 28 6.31 -9.17 2.49
CA GLU A 28 7.56 -9.08 1.74
C GLU A 28 8.68 -8.44 2.56
N LEU A 29 8.42 -7.34 3.28
CA LEU A 29 9.40 -6.73 4.18
C LEU A 29 9.80 -7.71 5.30
N ALA A 30 8.83 -8.38 5.91
CA ALA A 30 9.10 -9.36 6.96
C ALA A 30 9.98 -10.50 6.45
N ARG A 31 9.70 -11.01 5.24
CA ARG A 31 10.53 -12.04 4.58
C ARG A 31 11.96 -11.55 4.35
N ARG A 32 12.15 -10.32 3.82
CA ARG A 32 13.47 -9.73 3.57
C ARG A 32 14.27 -9.54 4.85
N TRP A 33 13.61 -9.11 5.92
CA TRP A 33 14.26 -8.76 7.18
C TRP A 33 14.33 -9.92 8.19
N GLY A 34 13.82 -11.09 7.83
CA GLY A 34 13.81 -12.25 8.71
C GLY A 34 12.88 -12.08 9.92
N VAL A 35 11.82 -11.26 9.79
CA VAL A 35 10.82 -11.08 10.84
C VAL A 35 9.83 -12.25 10.78
N ASN A 36 10.03 -13.24 11.65
CA ASN A 36 9.24 -14.46 11.67
C ASN A 36 8.19 -14.50 12.80
N THR A 37 8.24 -13.53 13.70
CA THR A 37 7.34 -13.47 14.86
C THR A 37 6.43 -12.26 14.78
N TRP A 38 5.13 -12.50 14.83
CA TRP A 38 4.11 -11.47 14.90
C TRP A 38 3.36 -11.57 16.22
N LYS A 39 3.35 -10.50 16.99
CA LYS A 39 2.62 -10.40 18.25
C LYS A 39 1.27 -9.73 18.00
N ASN A 40 0.21 -10.31 18.55
CA ASN A 40 -1.10 -9.67 18.54
C ASN A 40 -1.21 -8.74 19.74
N ASP A 41 -1.15 -7.45 19.51
CA ASP A 41 -1.21 -6.41 20.53
C ASP A 41 -1.89 -5.15 19.96
N ARG A 42 -2.61 -4.40 20.78
CA ARG A 42 -3.26 -3.13 20.43
C ARG A 42 -4.02 -3.17 19.11
N ASN A 43 -4.79 -4.23 18.87
CA ASN A 43 -5.55 -4.46 17.64
C ASN A 43 -4.70 -4.52 16.36
N ALA A 44 -3.47 -4.97 16.45
CA ALA A 44 -2.60 -5.25 15.31
C ALA A 44 -1.75 -6.50 15.50
N LEU A 45 -1.40 -7.14 14.40
CA LEU A 45 -0.24 -8.02 14.33
C LEU A 45 0.99 -7.13 14.16
N CYS A 46 1.91 -7.22 15.12
CA CYS A 46 3.12 -6.41 15.17
C CYS A 46 4.36 -7.28 15.00
N GLY A 47 5.13 -7.01 13.93
CA GLY A 47 6.48 -7.52 13.72
C GLY A 47 7.51 -6.45 14.09
N GLU A 48 8.63 -6.84 14.71
CA GLU A 48 9.68 -5.93 15.09
C GLU A 48 10.96 -6.20 14.33
N TYR A 49 11.58 -5.13 13.81
CA TYR A 49 12.88 -5.12 13.15
C TYR A 49 13.78 -4.06 13.78
N ARG A 50 15.08 -4.37 13.93
CA ARG A 50 16.06 -3.49 14.58
C ARG A 50 17.34 -3.44 13.77
N MET A 51 17.43 -2.53 12.82
CA MET A 51 18.70 -2.20 12.14
C MET A 51 18.53 -0.94 11.26
N PRO A 52 19.20 0.17 11.49
CA PRO A 52 19.93 0.55 12.72
C PRO A 52 18.98 1.03 13.83
N GLU A 53 17.76 1.46 13.49
CA GLU A 53 16.73 1.88 14.42
C GLU A 53 15.60 0.84 14.55
N LYS A 54 14.79 1.01 15.57
CA LYS A 54 13.60 0.17 15.76
C LYS A 54 12.52 0.53 14.74
N VAL A 55 12.08 -0.46 14.00
CA VAL A 55 10.95 -0.38 13.07
C VAL A 55 9.88 -1.39 13.50
N LEU A 56 8.63 -0.95 13.58
CA LEU A 56 7.49 -1.82 13.80
C LEU A 56 6.68 -1.96 12.49
N LEU A 57 6.43 -3.20 12.11
CA LEU A 57 5.52 -3.56 11.04
C LEU A 57 4.14 -3.84 11.65
N LEU A 58 3.13 -3.09 11.26
CA LEU A 58 1.78 -3.20 11.81
C LEU A 58 0.77 -3.63 10.75
N LYS A 59 0.11 -4.74 11.00
CA LYS A 59 -1.10 -5.17 10.28
C LYS A 59 -2.29 -5.00 11.22
N PRO A 60 -3.14 -3.97 11.09
CA PRO A 60 -4.33 -3.84 11.90
C PRO A 60 -5.20 -5.11 11.82
N THR A 61 -5.66 -5.60 12.96
CA THR A 61 -6.54 -6.78 13.06
C THR A 61 -8.01 -6.39 13.18
N THR A 62 -8.29 -5.10 13.03
CA THR A 62 -9.63 -4.54 12.84
C THR A 62 -10.12 -4.77 11.41
N TYR A 63 -11.38 -4.49 11.14
CA TYR A 63 -11.80 -4.29 9.76
C TYR A 63 -11.22 -2.97 9.22
N MET A 64 -11.16 -2.84 7.89
CA MET A 64 -10.51 -1.71 7.20
C MET A 64 -10.93 -0.35 7.74
N ASN A 65 -12.22 -0.12 7.94
CA ASN A 65 -12.77 1.16 8.43
C ASN A 65 -12.40 1.51 9.88
N LEU A 66 -11.77 0.61 10.61
CA LEU A 66 -11.29 0.80 11.99
C LEU A 66 -9.77 0.72 12.11
N SER A 67 -9.04 0.73 11.00
CA SER A 67 -7.57 0.62 10.97
C SER A 67 -6.88 1.66 11.86
N GLY A 68 -7.44 2.87 11.97
CA GLY A 68 -6.91 3.95 12.79
C GLY A 68 -6.88 3.65 14.29
N VAL A 69 -7.74 2.75 14.77
CA VAL A 69 -7.74 2.32 16.19
C VAL A 69 -6.38 1.73 16.56
N ALA A 70 -5.87 0.82 15.74
CA ALA A 70 -4.55 0.21 15.96
C ALA A 70 -3.42 1.22 15.76
N VAL A 71 -3.46 1.98 14.67
CA VAL A 71 -2.40 2.95 14.34
C VAL A 71 -2.29 4.03 15.42
N GLY A 72 -3.41 4.61 15.86
CA GLY A 72 -3.45 5.60 16.92
C GLY A 72 -2.94 5.05 18.25
N ALA A 73 -3.31 3.81 18.61
CA ALA A 73 -2.84 3.17 19.83
C ALA A 73 -1.31 3.01 19.86
N TYR A 74 -0.71 2.58 18.74
CA TYR A 74 0.75 2.47 18.63
C TYR A 74 1.44 3.83 18.61
N ALA A 75 0.93 4.79 17.83
CA ALA A 75 1.48 6.14 17.76
C ALA A 75 1.51 6.82 19.14
N ASN A 76 0.42 6.74 19.88
CA ASN A 76 0.33 7.31 21.22
C ASN A 76 1.22 6.59 22.23
N PHE A 77 1.19 5.25 22.25
CA PHE A 77 1.96 4.47 23.20
C PHE A 77 3.48 4.68 23.08
N PHE A 78 3.98 4.74 21.83
CA PHE A 78 5.40 4.91 21.54
C PHE A 78 5.80 6.37 21.27
N ASN A 79 4.86 7.29 21.34
CA ASN A 79 5.06 8.71 21.04
C ASN A 79 5.74 8.92 19.67
N VAL A 80 5.15 8.35 18.61
CA VAL A 80 5.67 8.41 17.24
C VAL A 80 4.99 9.55 16.49
N ASP A 81 5.79 10.43 15.90
CA ASP A 81 5.28 11.50 15.08
C ASP A 81 4.60 10.96 13.80
N PRO A 82 3.50 11.57 13.33
CA PRO A 82 2.82 11.13 12.11
C PRO A 82 3.76 11.02 10.88
N GLN A 83 4.78 11.86 10.78
CA GLN A 83 5.77 11.82 9.71
C GLN A 83 6.65 10.56 9.72
N ASP A 84 6.73 9.88 10.86
CA ASP A 84 7.44 8.62 11.04
C ASP A 84 6.52 7.38 10.95
N ILE A 85 5.29 7.57 10.43
CA ILE A 85 4.28 6.53 10.22
C ILE A 85 4.00 6.40 8.71
N ALA A 86 4.64 5.42 8.05
CA ALA A 86 4.35 5.11 6.66
C ALA A 86 3.14 4.18 6.55
N VAL A 87 2.14 4.57 5.77
CA VAL A 87 0.93 3.76 5.55
C VAL A 87 0.88 3.26 4.12
N VAL A 88 0.84 1.93 3.96
CA VAL A 88 0.75 1.25 2.67
C VAL A 88 -0.70 0.90 2.38
N GLN A 89 -1.19 1.32 1.23
CA GLN A 89 -2.59 1.19 0.82
C GLN A 89 -2.76 0.85 -0.66
N ASP A 90 -3.91 0.28 -0.99
CA ASP A 90 -4.42 0.22 -2.36
C ASP A 90 -4.96 1.58 -2.83
N ASP A 91 -4.87 1.83 -4.15
CA ASP A 91 -5.38 3.05 -4.77
C ASP A 91 -6.16 2.72 -6.05
N LEU A 92 -7.45 3.07 -6.06
CA LEU A 92 -8.35 2.86 -7.20
C LEU A 92 -7.99 3.72 -8.41
N ASP A 93 -7.40 4.90 -8.18
CA ASP A 93 -7.12 5.89 -9.22
C ASP A 93 -5.80 5.64 -9.96
N LEU A 94 -5.05 4.64 -9.54
CA LEU A 94 -3.82 4.19 -10.21
C LEU A 94 -4.06 2.87 -10.94
N PRO A 95 -3.53 2.72 -12.17
CA PRO A 95 -3.52 1.43 -12.86
C PRO A 95 -2.92 0.33 -12.00
N THR A 96 -3.40 -0.90 -12.14
CA THR A 96 -2.88 -2.06 -11.40
C THR A 96 -1.35 -2.15 -11.55
N GLY A 97 -0.67 -2.26 -10.41
CA GLY A 97 0.79 -2.39 -10.34
C GLY A 97 1.57 -1.08 -10.40
N GLN A 98 0.91 0.06 -10.62
CA GLN A 98 1.60 1.36 -10.52
C GLN A 98 1.77 1.76 -9.06
N VAL A 99 2.96 2.24 -8.70
CA VAL A 99 3.25 2.73 -7.34
C VAL A 99 3.28 4.25 -7.28
N ARG A 100 2.92 4.79 -6.14
CA ARG A 100 3.00 6.24 -5.88
C ARG A 100 3.24 6.51 -4.41
N VAL A 101 4.14 7.44 -4.11
CA VAL A 101 4.47 7.84 -2.75
C VAL A 101 4.14 9.32 -2.54
N ARG A 102 3.56 9.65 -1.38
CA ARG A 102 3.18 11.03 -1.01
C ARG A 102 3.54 11.27 0.45
N ARG A 103 3.99 12.50 0.77
CA ARG A 103 4.26 12.92 2.16
C ARG A 103 2.99 13.00 2.98
N LYS A 104 1.88 13.38 2.34
CA LYS A 104 0.56 13.64 2.95
C LYS A 104 -0.54 13.58 1.92
N GLY A 105 -1.78 13.60 2.35
CA GLY A 105 -2.92 13.67 1.44
C GLY A 105 -4.27 13.44 2.12
N SER A 106 -5.33 13.59 1.34
CA SER A 106 -6.69 13.22 1.75
C SER A 106 -6.88 11.70 1.73
N ALA A 107 -8.00 11.24 2.25
CA ALA A 107 -8.34 9.81 2.23
C ALA A 107 -8.72 9.29 0.83
N GLY A 108 -9.17 10.17 -0.08
CA GLY A 108 -9.55 9.79 -1.44
C GLY A 108 -10.64 8.71 -1.50
N GLY A 109 -11.53 8.65 -0.51
CA GLY A 109 -12.56 7.62 -0.39
C GLY A 109 -12.08 6.29 0.24
N HIS A 110 -10.80 6.17 0.60
CA HIS A 110 -10.27 4.96 1.24
C HIS A 110 -10.61 4.95 2.74
N ASN A 111 -11.49 4.03 3.16
CA ASN A 111 -12.00 3.99 4.54
C ASN A 111 -10.92 3.75 5.59
N GLY A 112 -9.90 2.95 5.29
CA GLY A 112 -8.76 2.72 6.19
C GLY A 112 -7.96 3.99 6.41
N ILE A 113 -7.68 4.76 5.37
CA ILE A 113 -6.98 6.04 5.47
C ILE A 113 -7.80 7.06 6.26
N LYS A 114 -9.11 7.13 5.99
CA LYS A 114 -10.02 8.00 6.75
C LYS A 114 -9.92 7.70 8.25
N SER A 115 -9.99 6.43 8.62
CA SER A 115 -9.85 6.00 10.02
C SER A 115 -8.50 6.37 10.63
N VAL A 116 -7.40 6.18 9.88
CA VAL A 116 -6.06 6.58 10.34
C VAL A 116 -5.96 8.09 10.56
N GLN A 117 -6.50 8.90 9.63
CA GLN A 117 -6.54 10.36 9.78
C GLN A 117 -7.31 10.80 11.01
N GLU A 118 -8.47 10.19 11.26
CA GLU A 118 -9.30 10.49 12.43
C GLU A 118 -8.57 10.20 13.75
N HIS A 119 -7.86 9.08 13.84
CA HIS A 119 -7.17 8.67 15.07
C HIS A 119 -5.80 9.35 15.28
N LEU A 120 -5.12 9.74 14.21
CA LEU A 120 -3.90 10.56 14.29
C LEU A 120 -4.19 12.06 14.42
N GLY A 121 -5.42 12.50 14.10
CA GLY A 121 -5.80 13.92 14.09
C GLY A 121 -5.19 14.71 12.94
N THR A 122 -4.59 14.06 11.94
CA THR A 122 -3.92 14.70 10.82
C THR A 122 -3.87 13.82 9.59
N GLY A 123 -3.75 14.43 8.42
CA GLY A 123 -3.43 13.75 7.16
C GLY A 123 -1.93 13.82 6.78
N GLU A 124 -1.10 14.39 7.64
CA GLU A 124 0.32 14.62 7.36
C GLU A 124 1.19 13.43 7.76
N PHE A 125 0.95 12.30 7.14
CA PHE A 125 1.76 11.10 7.24
C PHE A 125 2.05 10.50 5.86
N PRO A 126 3.22 9.86 5.67
CA PRO A 126 3.60 9.24 4.41
C PRO A 126 2.61 8.18 3.91
N ARG A 127 2.27 8.26 2.62
CA ARG A 127 1.39 7.34 1.91
C ARG A 127 2.16 6.59 0.85
N PHE A 128 2.11 5.29 0.92
CA PHE A 128 2.72 4.37 -0.04
C PHE A 128 1.58 3.65 -0.75
N LYS A 129 1.29 4.06 -1.98
CA LYS A 129 0.11 3.68 -2.73
C LYS A 129 0.43 2.69 -3.83
N ILE A 130 -0.32 1.60 -3.92
CA ILE A 130 -0.25 0.65 -5.03
C ILE A 130 -1.58 0.64 -5.78
N GLY A 131 -1.52 0.88 -7.09
CA GLY A 131 -2.69 0.87 -7.96
C GLY A 131 -3.32 -0.50 -8.06
N ILE A 132 -4.65 -0.50 -8.02
CA ILE A 132 -5.48 -1.69 -8.20
C ILE A 132 -6.49 -1.53 -9.34
N GLY A 133 -6.45 -0.38 -10.05
CA GLY A 133 -7.40 -0.02 -11.09
C GLY A 133 -8.78 0.33 -10.54
N HIS A 134 -9.58 0.99 -11.37
CA HIS A 134 -10.92 1.43 -11.02
C HIS A 134 -11.96 0.56 -11.76
N PRO A 135 -12.95 0.00 -11.06
CA PRO A 135 -14.08 -0.67 -11.70
C PRO A 135 -15.04 0.37 -12.30
N ALA A 136 -16.16 -0.08 -12.88
CA ALA A 136 -17.23 0.82 -13.29
C ALA A 136 -17.66 1.76 -12.15
N HIS A 137 -18.03 3.00 -12.50
CA HIS A 137 -18.21 4.12 -11.57
C HIS A 137 -19.49 4.02 -10.72
N ASN A 138 -19.56 3.04 -9.83
CA ASN A 138 -20.57 3.01 -8.77
C ASN A 138 -20.01 2.39 -7.49
N ASN A 139 -20.54 2.81 -6.33
CA ASN A 139 -20.03 2.37 -5.03
C ASN A 139 -20.09 0.86 -4.80
N LYS A 140 -21.12 0.19 -5.33
CA LYS A 140 -21.25 -1.28 -5.20
C LYS A 140 -20.17 -2.01 -5.98
N ALA A 141 -19.83 -1.52 -7.18
CA ALA A 141 -18.73 -2.06 -7.97
C ALA A 141 -17.39 -1.85 -7.29
N VAL A 142 -17.16 -0.70 -6.64
CA VAL A 142 -15.93 -0.42 -5.87
C VAL A 142 -15.77 -1.40 -4.71
N VAL A 143 -16.79 -1.57 -3.86
CA VAL A 143 -16.75 -2.51 -2.73
C VAL A 143 -16.46 -3.94 -3.22
N LYS A 144 -17.12 -4.37 -4.28
CA LYS A 144 -16.87 -5.68 -4.88
C LYS A 144 -15.45 -5.81 -5.40
N HIS A 145 -14.94 -4.79 -6.09
CA HIS A 145 -13.61 -4.78 -6.69
C HIS A 145 -12.50 -4.92 -5.64
N VAL A 146 -12.52 -4.11 -4.58
CA VAL A 146 -11.49 -4.14 -3.54
C VAL A 146 -11.47 -5.45 -2.76
N LEU A 147 -12.61 -6.14 -2.64
CA LEU A 147 -12.75 -7.43 -1.96
C LEU A 147 -12.54 -8.64 -2.89
N GLN A 148 -12.28 -8.42 -4.18
CA GLN A 148 -11.92 -9.47 -5.12
C GLN A 148 -10.41 -9.72 -5.11
N ARG A 149 -10.03 -10.96 -5.45
CA ARG A 149 -8.63 -11.32 -5.71
C ARG A 149 -8.14 -10.70 -7.00
N PHE A 150 -6.83 -10.53 -7.12
CA PHE A 150 -6.21 -10.18 -8.38
C PHE A 150 -6.38 -11.31 -9.39
N GLY A 151 -6.69 -10.97 -10.64
CA GLY A 151 -6.73 -11.92 -11.75
C GLY A 151 -5.34 -12.49 -12.06
N ALA A 152 -5.30 -13.61 -12.78
CA ALA A 152 -4.05 -14.26 -13.15
C ALA A 152 -3.12 -13.33 -13.94
N GLU A 153 -3.69 -12.48 -14.81
CA GLU A 153 -3.00 -11.48 -15.62
C GLU A 153 -2.40 -10.32 -14.81
N GLU A 154 -2.94 -10.07 -13.60
CA GLU A 154 -2.48 -9.00 -12.71
C GLU A 154 -1.37 -9.46 -11.76
N GLN A 155 -1.23 -10.77 -11.52
CA GLN A 155 -0.39 -11.29 -10.44
C GLN A 155 1.10 -10.92 -10.59
N GLU A 156 1.63 -10.96 -11.81
CA GLU A 156 3.03 -10.56 -12.05
C GLU A 156 3.24 -9.07 -11.78
N LEU A 157 2.32 -8.21 -12.26
CA LEU A 157 2.34 -6.77 -12.00
C LEU A 157 2.26 -6.45 -10.51
N VAL A 158 1.43 -7.18 -9.79
CA VAL A 158 1.25 -7.02 -8.33
C VAL A 158 2.50 -7.45 -7.58
N ALA A 159 3.10 -8.59 -7.93
CA ALA A 159 4.33 -9.07 -7.31
C ALA A 159 5.48 -8.07 -7.52
N GLU A 160 5.62 -7.52 -8.73
CA GLU A 160 6.60 -6.48 -9.03
C GLU A 160 6.33 -5.19 -8.23
N ALA A 161 5.07 -4.76 -8.14
CA ALA A 161 4.68 -3.57 -7.38
C ALA A 161 4.94 -3.74 -5.87
N VAL A 162 4.68 -4.92 -5.31
CA VAL A 162 4.99 -5.26 -3.92
C VAL A 162 6.49 -5.17 -3.66
N GLY A 163 7.32 -5.72 -4.54
CA GLY A 163 8.77 -5.63 -4.45
C GLY A 163 9.27 -4.17 -4.52
N LYS A 164 8.78 -3.40 -5.48
CA LYS A 164 9.11 -1.96 -5.61
C LYS A 164 8.69 -1.16 -4.38
N MET A 165 7.53 -1.49 -3.80
CA MET A 165 7.05 -0.79 -2.62
C MET A 165 7.90 -1.12 -1.39
N ALA A 166 8.37 -2.36 -1.26
CA ALA A 166 9.32 -2.73 -0.23
C ALA A 166 10.64 -1.94 -0.38
N ASP A 167 11.18 -1.83 -1.60
CA ASP A 167 12.37 -1.02 -1.90
C ASP A 167 12.17 0.46 -1.52
N ALA A 168 11.00 1.01 -1.85
CA ALA A 168 10.65 2.39 -1.51
C ALA A 168 10.59 2.63 0.01
N LEU A 169 10.07 1.67 0.77
CA LEU A 169 10.03 1.74 2.23
C LEU A 169 11.43 1.61 2.85
N GLU A 170 12.27 0.73 2.31
CA GLU A 170 13.67 0.62 2.73
C GLU A 170 14.45 1.92 2.49
N LEU A 171 14.23 2.58 1.34
CA LEU A 171 14.81 3.88 1.06
C LEU A 171 14.25 4.97 2.00
N TRP A 172 12.96 4.95 2.31
CA TRP A 172 12.34 5.87 3.27
C TRP A 172 12.94 5.76 4.67
N LEU A 173 13.30 4.57 5.11
CA LEU A 173 13.95 4.35 6.40
C LEU A 173 15.33 5.03 6.49
N GLN A 174 15.97 5.32 5.37
CA GLN A 174 17.22 6.08 5.31
C GLN A 174 17.03 7.59 5.51
N GLY A 175 15.77 8.07 5.59
CA GLY A 175 15.43 9.45 5.93
C GLY A 175 15.25 10.40 4.74
N ASP A 176 15.34 9.94 3.51
CA ASP A 176 15.20 10.77 2.30
C ASP A 176 13.87 10.53 1.57
N MET A 177 12.82 11.20 2.03
CA MET A 177 11.51 11.13 1.41
C MET A 177 11.47 11.78 0.01
N ASP A 178 12.31 12.78 -0.26
CA ASP A 178 12.38 13.39 -1.60
C ASP A 178 12.98 12.44 -2.61
N ALA A 179 14.04 11.71 -2.26
CA ALA A 179 14.61 10.67 -3.10
C ALA A 179 13.58 9.55 -3.37
N VAL A 180 12.83 9.13 -2.36
CA VAL A 180 11.75 8.13 -2.53
C VAL A 180 10.72 8.62 -3.54
N MET A 181 10.20 9.85 -3.38
CA MET A 181 9.20 10.38 -4.31
C MET A 181 9.76 10.57 -5.72
N GLN A 182 11.00 11.02 -5.85
CA GLN A 182 11.65 11.20 -7.14
C GLN A 182 11.81 9.87 -7.88
N GLU A 183 12.22 8.82 -7.19
CA GLU A 183 12.46 7.50 -7.78
C GLU A 183 11.17 6.78 -8.13
N TYR A 184 10.22 6.71 -7.20
CA TYR A 184 9.03 5.85 -7.33
C TYR A 184 7.80 6.54 -7.93
N ASN A 185 7.78 7.87 -8.13
CA ASN A 185 6.70 8.58 -8.79
C ASN A 185 6.91 8.80 -10.29
N LYS A 186 7.94 8.23 -10.88
CA LYS A 186 8.20 8.29 -12.33
C LYS A 186 7.00 7.68 -13.07
N LYS A 187 6.56 8.35 -14.12
CA LYS A 187 5.55 7.77 -15.01
C LYS A 187 6.16 6.58 -15.75
N PRO A 188 5.43 5.47 -15.89
CA PRO A 188 5.89 4.39 -16.74
C PRO A 188 6.13 4.93 -18.16
N PRO A 189 7.13 4.43 -18.90
CA PRO A 189 7.34 4.82 -20.28
C PRO A 189 6.05 4.56 -21.07
N LYS A 190 5.63 5.52 -21.90
CA LYS A 190 4.49 5.32 -22.80
C LYS A 190 4.77 4.08 -23.63
N GLN A 191 3.95 3.06 -23.50
CA GLN A 191 3.95 1.95 -24.47
C GLN A 191 3.73 2.57 -25.84
N LYS A 192 4.67 2.37 -26.77
CA LYS A 192 4.47 2.71 -28.16
C LYS A 192 3.27 1.88 -28.61
N ALA A 193 2.19 2.55 -28.99
CA ALA A 193 1.10 1.90 -29.69
C ALA A 193 1.71 1.32 -30.97
N ASP A 194 1.72 0.01 -31.09
CA ASP A 194 2.01 -0.67 -32.34
C ASP A 194 1.01 -0.16 -33.37
N LYS A 195 1.48 0.68 -34.29
CA LYS A 195 0.78 0.95 -35.52
C LYS A 195 0.76 -0.35 -36.31
N ALA A 196 -0.37 -1.05 -36.22
CA ALA A 196 -0.70 -2.04 -37.25
C ALA A 196 -0.79 -1.29 -38.56
N GLU A 197 0.20 -1.50 -39.42
CA GLU A 197 0.14 -1.13 -40.83
C GLU A 197 -0.99 -1.94 -41.46
N SER A 198 -2.08 -1.24 -41.73
CA SER A 198 -3.08 -1.71 -42.68
C SER A 198 -2.57 -1.38 -44.09
N ASP A 199 -1.82 -2.30 -44.67
CA ASP A 199 -1.53 -2.28 -46.11
C ASP A 199 -2.52 -3.23 -46.78
N GLU A 200 -3.68 -2.71 -47.13
CA GLU A 200 -4.56 -3.31 -48.12
C GLU A 200 -4.38 -2.58 -49.43
N THR A 201 -3.46 -3.08 -50.24
CA THR A 201 -3.43 -2.81 -51.67
C THR A 201 -4.54 -3.63 -52.31
N VAL A 202 -5.62 -2.96 -52.63
CA VAL A 202 -6.57 -3.43 -53.66
C VAL A 202 -5.98 -3.15 -55.01
N LYS A 203 -5.78 -4.19 -55.82
CA LYS A 203 -5.70 -4.11 -57.29
C LYS A 203 -6.52 -5.24 -57.90
N GLU A 204 -7.44 -4.80 -58.73
CA GLU A 204 -8.17 -5.41 -59.84
C GLU A 204 -9.31 -6.34 -59.48
#